data_390781ff02a3dfdfda1887fa149d516d
#
_entry.id   390781ff02a3dfdfda1887fa149d516d
#
_cell.length_a   1.000
_cell.length_b   1.000
_cell.length_c   1.000
_cell.angle_alpha   90.00
_cell.angle_beta   90.00
_cell.angle_gamma   90.00
#
_symmetry.space_group_name_H-M   'P 1'
#
loop_
_entity.id
_entity.type
_entity.pdbx_description
1 polymer ?
#
loop_
_entity_poly.entity_id
_entity_poly.type
_entity_poly.pdbx_seq_one_letter_code
_entity_poly.pdbx_strand_id
1 'polypeptide(L)'
;KLGNGKYIVDRPNHSQRITKISIEKFDEKLQNPISNFEVGKFYHHDDIWKPLSLGFSGGIRPSDKNKLVVVFMGAPDNPRKNNDGVDRRNIYEDSVVNGIYHYIGHGKGDQKLERNNKSLANAKNDGRTIHLFHQHEINGKHEYVGEVELLAEPKTQTHNADKQFVFLLRPV
;
A
#
# COMPACT_ATOMS: atom_id res chain seq x y z
N LYS A 1 21.13 -22.72 25.32
CA LYS A 1 20.29 -21.49 25.24
C LYS A 1 20.93 -20.43 26.11
N LEU A 2 21.73 -19.58 25.48
CA LEU A 2 22.29 -18.42 26.20
C LEU A 2 21.39 -17.25 25.95
N GLY A 3 21.00 -16.55 27.01
CA GLY A 3 20.21 -15.34 26.93
C GLY A 3 20.83 -14.37 25.93
N ASN A 4 20.00 -13.70 25.10
CA ASN A 4 20.34 -12.79 24.01
C ASN A 4 20.45 -13.41 22.60
N GLY A 5 19.79 -14.54 22.34
CA GLY A 5 19.64 -15.05 20.97
C GLY A 5 20.90 -15.52 20.26
N LYS A 6 22.00 -15.74 20.99
CA LYS A 6 23.22 -16.29 20.42
C LYS A 6 23.21 -17.82 20.54
N TYR A 7 23.31 -18.48 19.39
CA TYR A 7 23.50 -19.92 19.32
C TYR A 7 24.98 -20.20 19.01
N ILE A 8 25.61 -21.09 19.81
CA ILE A 8 26.94 -21.62 19.50
C ILE A 8 26.70 -22.85 18.62
N VAL A 9 27.12 -22.77 17.38
CA VAL A 9 27.17 -23.92 16.47
C VAL A 9 28.61 -24.38 16.41
N ASP A 10 28.88 -25.50 17.06
CA ASP A 10 30.19 -26.12 17.09
C ASP A 10 30.40 -26.91 15.79
N ARG A 11 30.86 -26.24 14.73
CA ARG A 11 31.37 -26.86 13.50
C ARG A 11 32.34 -25.95 12.75
N PRO A 12 33.41 -26.51 12.13
CA PRO A 12 34.54 -25.70 11.68
C PRO A 12 34.30 -24.94 10.37
N ASN A 13 34.71 -23.69 10.43
CA ASN A 13 35.22 -22.77 9.40
C ASN A 13 34.53 -22.51 8.04
N HIS A 14 33.55 -23.31 7.56
CA HIS A 14 32.87 -23.00 6.28
C HIS A 14 31.42 -22.55 6.46
N SER A 15 30.82 -22.85 7.59
CA SER A 15 29.40 -22.55 7.83
C SER A 15 29.13 -21.15 8.42
N GLN A 16 30.14 -20.52 9.05
CA GLN A 16 29.90 -19.24 9.75
C GLN A 16 29.50 -18.09 8.82
N ARG A 17 30.05 -18.07 7.59
CA ARG A 17 29.73 -16.99 6.63
C ARG A 17 28.32 -17.10 6.04
N ILE A 18 27.87 -18.33 5.77
CA ILE A 18 26.54 -18.62 5.25
C ILE A 18 25.48 -18.40 6.33
N THR A 19 25.77 -18.80 7.57
CA THR A 19 24.85 -18.63 8.70
C THR A 19 24.64 -17.17 9.05
N LYS A 20 25.68 -16.34 9.00
CA LYS A 20 25.59 -14.90 9.27
C LYS A 20 24.75 -14.18 8.21
N ILE A 21 24.97 -14.48 6.93
CA ILE A 21 24.19 -13.90 5.81
C ILE A 21 22.72 -14.36 5.86
N SER A 22 22.48 -15.61 6.26
CA SER A 22 21.10 -16.12 6.37
C SER A 22 20.35 -15.54 7.56
N ILE A 23 21.03 -15.26 8.67
CA ILE A 23 20.45 -14.61 9.84
C ILE A 23 20.17 -13.13 9.54
N GLU A 24 21.11 -12.41 8.94
CA GLU A 24 20.90 -11.00 8.54
C GLU A 24 19.73 -10.85 7.57
N LYS A 25 19.63 -11.70 6.56
CA LYS A 25 18.48 -11.71 5.63
C LYS A 25 17.15 -12.12 6.30
N PHE A 26 17.21 -13.01 7.27
CA PHE A 26 16.04 -13.42 8.05
C PHE A 26 15.57 -12.29 8.96
N ASP A 27 16.49 -11.57 9.61
CA ASP A 27 16.19 -10.41 10.45
C ASP A 27 15.66 -9.22 9.61
N GLU A 28 16.20 -8.97 8.41
CA GLU A 28 15.65 -7.97 7.48
C GLU A 28 14.22 -8.32 7.06
N LYS A 29 13.92 -9.58 6.78
CA LYS A 29 12.59 -10.04 6.41
C LYS A 29 11.60 -9.92 7.56
N LEU A 30 12.05 -10.12 8.79
CA LEU A 30 11.25 -9.88 10.00
C LEU A 30 11.03 -8.38 10.28
N GLN A 31 11.94 -7.51 9.81
CA GLN A 31 11.86 -6.06 10.00
C GLN A 31 11.02 -5.36 8.93
N ASN A 32 10.83 -5.97 7.75
CA ASN A 32 10.03 -5.39 6.67
C ASN A 32 8.80 -6.27 6.35
N PRO A 33 7.67 -6.04 7.03
CA PRO A 33 6.48 -6.88 6.89
C PRO A 33 5.88 -6.88 5.48
N ILE A 34 6.22 -5.92 4.62
CA ILE A 34 5.76 -5.89 3.22
C ILE A 34 6.37 -7.05 2.40
N SER A 35 7.54 -7.55 2.78
CA SER A 35 8.18 -8.68 2.10
C SER A 35 7.44 -10.02 2.25
N ASN A 36 6.40 -10.07 3.09
CA ASN A 36 5.51 -11.23 3.22
C ASN A 36 4.43 -11.29 2.14
N PHE A 37 4.27 -10.24 1.34
CA PHE A 37 3.31 -10.19 0.25
C PHE A 37 3.99 -10.51 -1.08
N GLU A 38 3.34 -11.37 -1.86
CA GLU A 38 3.78 -11.79 -3.19
C GLU A 38 2.94 -11.10 -4.25
N VAL A 39 3.59 -10.49 -5.25
CA VAL A 39 2.92 -9.82 -6.38
C VAL A 39 1.99 -10.81 -7.10
N GLY A 40 0.79 -10.35 -7.43
CA GLY A 40 -0.27 -11.14 -8.06
C GLY A 40 -1.04 -12.08 -7.11
N LYS A 41 -0.71 -12.11 -5.82
CA LYS A 41 -1.47 -12.87 -4.82
C LYS A 41 -2.56 -12.03 -4.18
N PHE A 42 -3.62 -12.72 -3.73
CA PHE A 42 -4.82 -12.11 -3.16
C PHE A 42 -4.89 -12.29 -1.65
N TYR A 43 -5.10 -11.20 -0.94
CA TYR A 43 -5.11 -11.14 0.53
C TYR A 43 -6.42 -10.56 1.06
N HIS A 44 -6.89 -11.03 2.21
CA HIS A 44 -7.98 -10.38 2.92
C HIS A 44 -7.50 -9.05 3.50
N HIS A 45 -8.39 -8.09 3.60
CA HIS A 45 -8.08 -6.76 4.14
C HIS A 45 -7.36 -6.81 5.50
N ASP A 46 -7.82 -7.69 6.39
CA ASP A 46 -7.24 -7.85 7.74
C ASP A 46 -5.80 -8.38 7.72
N ASP A 47 -5.48 -9.23 6.74
CA ASP A 47 -4.14 -9.79 6.56
C ASP A 47 -3.15 -8.76 6.01
N ILE A 48 -3.64 -7.60 5.54
CA ILE A 48 -2.81 -6.51 5.01
C ILE A 48 -2.59 -5.45 6.09
N TRP A 49 -3.67 -4.85 6.62
CA TRP A 49 -3.51 -3.66 7.45
C TRP A 49 -2.90 -3.92 8.82
N LYS A 50 -3.21 -5.07 9.42
CA LYS A 50 -2.70 -5.44 10.76
C LYS A 50 -1.17 -5.60 10.79
N PRO A 51 -0.57 -6.49 9.96
CA PRO A 51 0.88 -6.67 9.98
C PRO A 51 1.65 -5.43 9.51
N LEU A 52 1.08 -4.65 8.60
CA LEU A 52 1.71 -3.42 8.11
C LEU A 52 1.52 -2.21 9.06
N SER A 53 0.83 -2.39 10.20
CA SER A 53 0.56 -1.33 11.17
C SER A 53 -0.11 -0.10 10.53
N LEU A 54 -1.11 -0.34 9.68
CA LEU A 54 -1.86 0.70 8.98
C LEU A 54 -3.09 1.13 9.78
N GLY A 55 -3.64 2.31 9.47
CA GLY A 55 -4.98 2.68 9.92
C GLY A 55 -6.04 1.74 9.34
N PHE A 56 -7.14 1.56 10.06
CA PHE A 56 -8.21 0.62 9.66
C PHE A 56 -8.94 1.04 8.38
N SER A 57 -9.10 2.32 8.11
CA SER A 57 -9.94 2.85 7.02
C SER A 57 -9.21 3.84 6.12
N GLY A 58 -9.79 4.07 4.95
CA GLY A 58 -9.27 4.96 3.92
C GLY A 58 -8.48 4.20 2.84
N GLY A 59 -8.39 4.79 1.67
CA GLY A 59 -7.69 4.19 0.53
C GLY A 59 -6.18 4.46 0.57
N ILE A 60 -5.72 5.59 1.10
CA ILE A 60 -4.30 5.91 1.29
C ILE A 60 -3.98 5.76 2.77
N ARG A 61 -3.00 4.92 3.11
CA ARG A 61 -2.64 4.58 4.49
C ARG A 61 -1.13 4.61 4.70
N PRO A 62 -0.58 5.68 5.25
CA PRO A 62 0.82 5.75 5.60
C PRO A 62 1.13 4.89 6.84
N SER A 63 2.32 4.31 6.88
CA SER A 63 2.92 3.66 8.05
C SER A 63 4.29 4.26 8.31
N ASP A 64 4.40 5.08 9.35
CA ASP A 64 5.68 5.68 9.76
C ASP A 64 6.65 4.62 10.28
N LYS A 65 6.11 3.62 10.97
CA LYS A 65 6.87 2.50 11.51
C LYS A 65 7.60 1.72 10.41
N ASN A 66 6.92 1.47 9.30
CA ASN A 66 7.45 0.63 8.22
C ASN A 66 7.98 1.45 7.04
N LYS A 67 7.98 2.79 7.15
CA LYS A 67 8.45 3.71 6.11
C LYS A 67 7.79 3.45 4.74
N LEU A 68 6.47 3.26 4.73
CA LEU A 68 5.72 2.99 3.51
C LEU A 68 4.36 3.72 3.49
N VAL A 69 3.78 3.81 2.31
CA VAL A 69 2.40 4.21 2.06
C VAL A 69 1.71 3.09 1.32
N VAL A 70 0.60 2.58 1.86
CA VAL A 70 -0.24 1.61 1.16
C VAL A 70 -1.40 2.33 0.51
N VAL A 71 -1.64 2.01 -0.76
CA VAL A 71 -2.81 2.46 -1.52
C VAL A 71 -3.74 1.26 -1.72
N PHE A 72 -4.98 1.41 -1.28
CA PHE A 72 -6.06 0.45 -1.54
C PHE A 72 -6.95 1.01 -2.64
N MET A 73 -6.83 0.46 -3.83
CA MET A 73 -7.67 0.77 -4.96
C MET A 73 -8.92 -0.11 -4.91
N GLY A 74 -10.10 0.50 -5.00
CA GLY A 74 -11.38 -0.21 -4.92
C GLY A 74 -11.78 -0.86 -6.24
N ALA A 75 -12.78 -1.76 -6.18
CA ALA A 75 -13.39 -2.32 -7.37
C ALA A 75 -14.10 -1.22 -8.19
N PRO A 76 -14.02 -1.27 -9.53
CA PRO A 76 -14.51 -0.20 -10.41
C PRO A 76 -15.99 0.11 -10.26
N ASP A 77 -16.82 -0.85 -9.89
CA ASP A 77 -18.28 -0.70 -9.78
C ASP A 77 -18.79 -0.80 -8.33
N ASN A 78 -17.99 -0.39 -7.36
CA ASN A 78 -18.38 -0.50 -5.96
C ASN A 78 -19.47 0.54 -5.58
N PRO A 79 -20.77 0.17 -5.56
CA PRO A 79 -21.83 1.06 -5.14
C PRO A 79 -21.76 1.23 -3.62
N ARG A 80 -21.05 2.22 -3.12
CA ARG A 80 -21.12 2.58 -1.71
C ARG A 80 -22.46 3.21 -1.43
N LYS A 81 -23.45 2.41 -1.06
CA LYS A 81 -24.72 2.90 -0.50
C LYS A 81 -24.42 3.51 0.87
N ASN A 82 -24.76 4.76 1.04
CA ASN A 82 -24.86 5.34 2.38
C ASN A 82 -26.20 4.97 3.03
N ASN A 83 -26.27 5.10 4.37
CA ASN A 83 -27.50 4.89 5.14
C ASN A 83 -28.66 5.81 4.73
N ASP A 84 -28.42 6.82 3.90
CA ASP A 84 -29.41 7.75 3.35
C ASP A 84 -30.03 7.27 2.03
N GLY A 85 -29.66 6.09 1.54
CA GLY A 85 -30.19 5.51 0.30
C GLY A 85 -29.71 6.19 -0.98
N VAL A 86 -28.88 7.20 -0.88
CA VAL A 86 -28.33 7.90 -2.05
C VAL A 86 -27.26 7.02 -2.70
N ASP A 87 -27.49 6.70 -3.97
CA ASP A 87 -26.54 5.98 -4.81
C ASP A 87 -25.32 6.88 -5.08
N ARG A 88 -24.24 6.62 -4.36
CA ARG A 88 -22.96 7.30 -4.57
C ARG A 88 -22.04 6.47 -5.44
N ARG A 89 -22.60 5.94 -6.54
CA ARG A 89 -21.78 5.33 -7.57
C ARG A 89 -20.72 6.34 -7.98
N ASN A 90 -19.46 5.90 -7.88
CA ASN A 90 -18.30 6.57 -8.46
C ASN A 90 -17.98 7.99 -7.95
N ILE A 91 -17.88 8.16 -6.62
CA ILE A 91 -17.13 9.33 -6.10
C ILE A 91 -15.66 9.23 -6.52
N TYR A 92 -15.14 8.00 -6.68
CA TYR A 92 -13.78 7.70 -7.08
C TYR A 92 -13.81 6.85 -8.34
N GLU A 93 -13.44 7.44 -9.47
CA GLU A 93 -13.29 6.74 -10.75
C GLU A 93 -11.86 6.24 -10.90
N ASP A 94 -11.43 5.38 -9.96
CA ASP A 94 -10.16 4.69 -10.09
C ASP A 94 -10.18 3.86 -11.38
N SER A 95 -9.09 3.88 -12.15
CA SER A 95 -8.99 3.17 -13.42
C SER A 95 -7.58 2.68 -13.69
N VAL A 96 -7.45 1.68 -14.56
CA VAL A 96 -6.16 1.19 -15.03
C VAL A 96 -6.09 1.38 -16.54
N VAL A 97 -5.12 2.17 -16.99
CA VAL A 97 -4.91 2.47 -18.41
C VAL A 97 -3.47 2.15 -18.78
N ASN A 98 -3.28 1.20 -19.68
CA ASN A 98 -1.94 0.78 -20.16
C ASN A 98 -0.96 0.41 -19.02
N GLY A 99 -1.46 -0.26 -17.97
CA GLY A 99 -0.66 -0.64 -16.81
C GLY A 99 -0.36 0.49 -15.82
N ILE A 100 -0.90 1.68 -16.04
CA ILE A 100 -0.83 2.80 -15.11
C ILE A 100 -2.13 2.87 -14.32
N TYR A 101 -2.03 2.91 -13.01
CA TYR A 101 -3.15 3.02 -12.09
C TYR A 101 -3.46 4.49 -11.85
N HIS A 102 -4.64 4.92 -12.27
CA HIS A 102 -5.18 6.25 -12.03
C HIS A 102 -5.97 6.21 -10.74
N TYR A 103 -5.36 6.61 -9.67
CA TYR A 103 -5.94 6.55 -8.33
C TYR A 103 -6.49 7.94 -7.94
N ILE A 104 -7.75 7.98 -7.53
CA ILE A 104 -8.40 9.21 -7.07
C ILE A 104 -8.10 9.44 -5.59
N GLY A 105 -7.63 10.62 -5.26
CA GLY A 105 -7.27 11.02 -3.92
C GLY A 105 -8.41 10.91 -2.91
N HIS A 106 -8.05 10.93 -1.63
CA HIS A 106 -8.98 10.82 -0.51
C HIS A 106 -9.70 12.16 -0.23
N GLY A 107 -10.98 12.09 0.05
CA GLY A 107 -11.81 13.23 0.49
C GLY A 107 -13.11 13.35 -0.29
N LYS A 108 -14.13 13.93 0.35
CA LYS A 108 -15.41 14.31 -0.26
C LYS A 108 -15.38 15.80 -0.58
N GLY A 109 -16.12 16.23 -1.62
CA GLY A 109 -16.08 17.60 -2.07
C GLY A 109 -14.71 17.97 -2.65
N ASP A 110 -14.37 19.24 -2.61
CA ASP A 110 -13.06 19.73 -3.04
C ASP A 110 -11.94 19.10 -2.20
N GLN A 111 -11.18 18.21 -2.83
CA GLN A 111 -10.05 17.55 -2.17
C GLN A 111 -8.94 18.56 -1.92
N LYS A 112 -8.23 18.35 -0.79
CA LYS A 112 -7.03 19.09 -0.43
C LYS A 112 -5.80 18.20 -0.45
N LEU A 113 -4.66 18.78 -0.83
CA LEU A 113 -3.38 18.10 -0.75
C LEU A 113 -2.84 18.12 0.68
N GLU A 114 -3.60 17.49 1.57
CA GLU A 114 -3.33 17.41 3.01
C GLU A 114 -3.38 15.96 3.48
N ARG A 115 -2.91 15.68 4.69
CA ARG A 115 -2.99 14.37 5.36
C ARG A 115 -2.56 13.23 4.42
N ASN A 116 -3.46 12.30 4.16
CA ASN A 116 -3.16 11.09 3.36
C ASN A 116 -2.79 11.42 1.91
N ASN A 117 -3.46 12.40 1.27
CA ASN A 117 -3.11 12.84 -0.09
C ASN A 117 -1.68 13.40 -0.12
N LYS A 118 -1.31 14.22 0.88
CA LYS A 118 0.06 14.75 1.01
C LYS A 118 1.07 13.62 1.29
N SER A 119 0.70 12.65 2.13
CA SER A 119 1.57 11.50 2.43
C SER A 119 1.88 10.68 1.20
N LEU A 120 0.91 10.50 0.29
CA LEU A 120 1.14 9.81 -0.98
C LEU A 120 1.99 10.66 -1.94
N ALA A 121 1.64 11.95 -2.12
CA ALA A 121 2.38 12.85 -2.99
C ALA A 121 3.86 12.97 -2.59
N ASN A 122 4.14 13.02 -1.29
CA ASN A 122 5.49 13.24 -0.77
C ASN A 122 6.22 11.94 -0.41
N ALA A 123 5.66 10.76 -0.68
CA ALA A 123 6.21 9.49 -0.23
C ALA A 123 7.70 9.33 -0.56
N LYS A 124 8.09 9.61 -1.79
CA LYS A 124 9.49 9.56 -2.24
C LYS A 124 10.39 10.53 -1.48
N ASN A 125 9.95 11.76 -1.28
CA ASN A 125 10.72 12.79 -0.57
C ASN A 125 10.86 12.46 0.92
N ASP A 126 9.86 11.78 1.49
CA ASP A 126 9.83 11.31 2.87
C ASP A 126 10.58 9.98 3.07
N GLY A 127 11.21 9.44 2.01
CA GLY A 127 11.92 8.15 2.05
C GLY A 127 11.01 6.97 2.29
N ARG A 128 9.76 7.01 1.80
CA ARG A 128 8.77 5.95 1.90
C ARG A 128 8.56 5.26 0.56
N THR A 129 8.41 3.95 0.60
CA THR A 129 7.93 3.17 -0.55
C THR A 129 6.40 3.24 -0.66
N ILE A 130 5.88 3.10 -1.87
CA ILE A 130 4.43 3.05 -2.11
C ILE A 130 4.07 1.64 -2.56
N HIS A 131 3.06 1.05 -1.93
CA HIS A 131 2.59 -0.30 -2.26
C HIS A 131 1.11 -0.28 -2.58
N LEU A 132 0.73 -0.93 -3.68
CA LEU A 132 -0.64 -0.93 -4.20
C LEU A 132 -1.30 -2.29 -3.97
N PHE A 133 -2.49 -2.25 -3.40
CA PHE A 133 -3.43 -3.37 -3.30
C PHE A 133 -4.70 -3.02 -4.06
N HIS A 134 -5.06 -3.84 -5.06
CA HIS A 134 -6.20 -3.61 -5.94
C HIS A 134 -7.30 -4.64 -5.69
N GLN A 135 -8.50 -4.17 -5.40
CA GLN A 135 -9.70 -4.99 -5.27
C GLN A 135 -10.44 -5.01 -6.61
N HIS A 136 -10.52 -6.17 -7.25
CA HIS A 136 -11.18 -6.33 -8.54
C HIS A 136 -12.70 -6.50 -8.42
N GLU A 137 -13.16 -7.06 -7.29
CA GLU A 137 -14.56 -7.37 -7.04
C GLU A 137 -15.03 -6.76 -5.72
N ILE A 138 -16.29 -6.36 -5.66
CA ILE A 138 -16.91 -5.83 -4.42
C ILE A 138 -16.84 -6.89 -3.32
N ASN A 139 -16.36 -6.49 -2.14
CA ASN A 139 -16.12 -7.36 -0.98
C ASN A 139 -15.13 -8.50 -1.24
N GLY A 140 -14.43 -8.49 -2.38
CA GLY A 140 -13.39 -9.44 -2.70
C GLY A 140 -12.10 -9.20 -1.92
N LYS A 141 -11.14 -10.10 -2.15
CA LYS A 141 -9.76 -9.92 -1.69
C LYS A 141 -9.06 -8.84 -2.50
N HIS A 142 -7.95 -8.36 -1.98
CA HIS A 142 -7.09 -7.39 -2.66
C HIS A 142 -5.90 -8.13 -3.27
N GLU A 143 -5.67 -7.95 -4.56
CA GLU A 143 -4.43 -8.35 -5.22
C GLU A 143 -3.31 -7.42 -4.78
N TYR A 144 -2.17 -7.98 -4.39
CA TYR A 144 -0.96 -7.19 -4.20
C TYR A 144 -0.30 -6.95 -5.56
N VAL A 145 -0.40 -5.72 -6.05
CA VAL A 145 0.21 -5.31 -7.33
C VAL A 145 1.72 -5.16 -7.21
N GLY A 146 2.21 -4.85 -6.01
CA GLY A 146 3.62 -4.64 -5.75
C GLY A 146 3.96 -3.22 -5.31
N GLU A 147 5.25 -2.92 -5.33
CA GLU A 147 5.74 -1.56 -5.19
C GLU A 147 5.38 -0.76 -6.45
N VAL A 148 4.96 0.49 -6.24
CA VAL A 148 4.61 1.41 -7.32
C VAL A 148 5.31 2.75 -7.12
N GLU A 149 5.52 3.48 -8.20
CA GLU A 149 6.04 4.85 -8.17
C GLU A 149 5.01 5.86 -8.67
N LEU A 150 5.08 7.07 -8.16
CA LEU A 150 4.38 8.21 -8.74
C LEU A 150 5.09 8.68 -10.01
N LEU A 151 4.37 8.72 -11.13
CA LEU A 151 4.94 9.19 -12.41
C LEU A 151 5.15 10.71 -12.46
N ALA A 152 4.34 11.45 -11.69
CA ALA A 152 4.38 12.92 -11.64
C ALA A 152 3.64 13.41 -10.39
N GLU A 153 3.71 14.70 -10.13
CA GLU A 153 2.84 15.38 -9.17
C GLU A 153 1.36 15.09 -9.49
N PRO A 154 0.50 14.96 -8.45
CA PRO A 154 -0.90 14.66 -8.66
C PRO A 154 -1.58 15.73 -9.50
N LYS A 155 -2.29 15.31 -10.53
CA LYS A 155 -3.10 16.19 -11.37
C LYS A 155 -4.42 16.48 -10.68
N THR A 156 -5.04 17.60 -11.03
CA THR A 156 -6.41 17.91 -10.58
C THR A 156 -7.39 17.69 -11.74
N GLN A 157 -8.54 17.13 -11.41
CA GLN A 157 -9.69 17.03 -12.30
C GLN A 157 -10.95 17.54 -11.59
N THR A 158 -11.98 17.87 -12.36
CA THR A 158 -13.32 18.17 -11.82
C THR A 158 -14.23 16.99 -12.10
N HIS A 159 -14.85 16.44 -11.05
CA HIS A 159 -15.84 15.39 -11.15
C HIS A 159 -17.05 15.75 -10.29
N ASN A 160 -18.26 15.76 -10.87
CA ASN A 160 -19.52 16.18 -10.21
C ASN A 160 -19.41 17.54 -9.48
N ALA A 161 -18.75 18.51 -10.11
CA ALA A 161 -18.44 19.85 -9.60
C ALA A 161 -17.38 19.90 -8.49
N ASP A 162 -16.89 18.78 -7.98
CA ASP A 162 -15.85 18.73 -6.96
C ASP A 162 -14.46 18.61 -7.60
N LYS A 163 -13.47 19.28 -7.00
CA LYS A 163 -12.06 19.17 -7.38
C LYS A 163 -11.47 17.89 -6.77
N GLN A 164 -10.90 17.04 -7.61
CA GLN A 164 -10.24 15.79 -7.19
C GLN A 164 -8.79 15.76 -7.62
N PHE A 165 -7.94 15.07 -6.83
CA PHE A 165 -6.57 14.74 -7.24
C PHE A 165 -6.54 13.37 -7.89
N VAL A 166 -5.77 13.25 -8.97
CA VAL A 166 -5.46 11.99 -9.65
C VAL A 166 -3.98 11.70 -9.49
N PHE A 167 -3.68 10.59 -8.87
CA PHE A 167 -2.33 10.06 -8.71
C PHE A 167 -2.08 8.99 -9.77
N LEU A 168 -1.03 9.16 -10.57
CA LEU A 168 -0.63 8.19 -11.60
C LEU A 168 0.43 7.27 -11.00
N LEU A 169 0.07 6.02 -10.76
CA LEU A 169 0.92 5.02 -10.13
C LEU A 169 1.34 3.96 -11.15
N ARG A 170 2.62 3.66 -11.23
CA ARG A 170 3.19 2.64 -12.11
C ARG A 170 3.93 1.59 -11.28
N PRO A 171 3.69 0.29 -11.50
CA PRO A 171 4.52 -0.78 -10.92
C PRO A 171 6.00 -0.60 -11.27
N VAL A 172 6.87 -0.87 -10.28
CA VAL A 172 8.33 -0.79 -10.40
C VAL A 172 8.91 -2.11 -10.90
#